data_966910ca4b6e0c9fed0cb9a9191341a0
#
_entry.id   966910ca4b6e0c9fed0cb9a9191341a0
#
_cell.length_a   1.000
_cell.length_b   1.000
_cell.length_c   1.000
_cell.angle_alpha   90.00
_cell.angle_beta   90.00
_cell.angle_gamma   90.00
#
_symmetry.space_group_name_H-M   'P 1'
#
loop_
_entity.id
_entity.type
_entity.pdbx_description
1 polymer ?
#
loop_
_entity_poly.entity_id
_entity_poly.type
_entity_poly.pdbx_seq_one_letter_code
_entity_poly.pdbx_strand_id
1 'polypeptide(L)'
;MLSIFKPAPHKARLPAAEIDPTYRRLRWQIFLGIFFGYAAYYLVRKNFALAMPYLVEQGFSRGDLGFALSGISIAYGFSKFIMGSVSDRSNPRVFLPAGLILAAAVMLFMGFVPWATSSIAVMFVLLFLCGWFQGMGWPPCGRTMVHWWSQKERGGIVSVWNCAHNVGGGIPPLLFLLGMAWFNDWHAALYMPAFGAIVVAIIAFALMRDTPQSCGLPPIEEYKNDYPDDYSKEHEEELTAKQIFMKYVLPNKLLWYIAVANVFVYLLRYGILDWSP
;
A
#
# COMPACT_ATOMS: atom_id res chain seq x y z
N MET A 1 20.74 -1.61 -1.49
CA MET A 1 19.55 -1.17 -0.72
C MET A 1 20.00 -0.08 0.24
N LEU A 2 19.28 1.05 0.32
CA LEU A 2 19.62 2.12 1.27
C LEU A 2 19.52 1.55 2.70
N SER A 3 20.45 1.94 3.58
CA SER A 3 20.55 1.39 4.95
C SER A 3 19.28 1.55 5.77
N ILE A 4 18.49 2.60 5.51
CA ILE A 4 17.23 2.91 6.19
C ILE A 4 16.13 1.85 5.95
N PHE A 5 16.18 1.14 4.83
CA PHE A 5 15.21 0.10 4.50
C PHE A 5 15.59 -1.29 5.00
N LYS A 6 16.77 -1.46 5.58
CA LYS A 6 17.19 -2.77 6.09
C LYS A 6 16.24 -3.25 7.20
N PRO A 7 15.97 -4.57 7.27
CA PRO A 7 15.23 -5.15 8.38
C PRO A 7 15.81 -4.72 9.73
N ALA A 8 14.94 -4.52 10.70
CA ALA A 8 15.36 -4.13 12.03
C ALA A 8 16.12 -5.28 12.73
N PRO A 9 17.21 -5.00 13.45
CA PRO A 9 17.95 -6.03 14.17
C PRO A 9 17.07 -6.67 15.26
N HIS A 10 17.29 -7.97 15.49
CA HIS A 10 16.62 -8.68 16.58
C HIS A 10 17.14 -8.16 17.93
N LYS A 11 16.24 -8.02 18.89
CA LYS A 11 16.54 -7.64 20.27
C LYS A 11 16.60 -8.88 21.17
N ALA A 12 17.27 -8.73 22.32
CA ALA A 12 17.21 -9.72 23.38
C ALA A 12 15.75 -9.99 23.78
N ARG A 13 15.43 -11.26 24.06
CA ARG A 13 14.09 -11.70 24.40
C ARG A 13 13.61 -11.07 25.70
N LEU A 14 12.39 -10.59 25.72
CA LEU A 14 11.75 -10.04 26.90
C LEU A 14 11.52 -11.15 27.96
N PRO A 15 11.44 -10.79 29.26
CA PRO A 15 10.99 -11.71 30.30
C PRO A 15 9.61 -12.31 29.98
N ALA A 16 9.40 -13.59 30.35
CA ALA A 16 8.18 -14.31 30.02
C ALA A 16 6.88 -13.58 30.43
N ALA A 17 6.89 -12.89 31.57
CA ALA A 17 5.76 -12.13 32.08
C ALA A 17 5.37 -10.93 31.18
N GLU A 18 6.31 -10.39 30.41
CA GLU A 18 6.08 -9.20 29.55
C GLU A 18 5.70 -9.57 28.12
N ILE A 19 5.88 -10.83 27.70
CA ILE A 19 5.66 -11.27 26.33
C ILE A 19 4.19 -11.09 25.93
N ASP A 20 3.25 -11.69 26.68
CA ASP A 20 1.83 -11.69 26.31
C ASP A 20 1.22 -10.27 26.28
N PRO A 21 1.38 -9.42 27.30
CA PRO A 21 0.83 -8.07 27.26
C PRO A 21 1.42 -7.20 26.14
N THR A 22 2.75 -7.37 25.87
CA THR A 22 3.42 -6.64 24.80
C THR A 22 2.93 -7.10 23.43
N TYR A 23 2.78 -8.41 23.23
CA TYR A 23 2.27 -8.98 21.99
C TYR A 23 0.86 -8.47 21.66
N ARG A 24 -0.06 -8.53 22.63
CA ARG A 24 -1.45 -8.05 22.46
C ARG A 24 -1.49 -6.56 22.08
N ARG A 25 -0.74 -5.72 22.80
CA ARG A 25 -0.66 -4.28 22.52
C ARG A 25 -0.10 -4.01 21.13
N LEU A 26 1.04 -4.61 20.77
CA LEU A 26 1.70 -4.35 19.50
C LEU A 26 0.90 -4.87 18.31
N ARG A 27 0.23 -6.01 18.41
CA ARG A 27 -0.62 -6.53 17.34
C ARG A 27 -1.73 -5.54 16.94
N TRP A 28 -2.44 -4.97 17.93
CA TRP A 28 -3.46 -3.95 17.65
C TRP A 28 -2.86 -2.67 17.10
N GLN A 29 -1.78 -2.21 17.69
CA GLN A 29 -1.07 -1.01 17.23
C GLN A 29 -0.60 -1.16 15.77
N ILE A 30 0.00 -2.29 15.44
CA ILE A 30 0.49 -2.60 14.10
C ILE A 30 -0.66 -2.79 13.11
N PHE A 31 -1.75 -3.45 13.55
CA PHE A 31 -2.94 -3.58 12.72
C PHE A 31 -3.50 -2.21 12.29
N LEU A 32 -3.64 -1.28 13.22
CA LEU A 32 -4.06 0.08 12.91
C LEU A 32 -3.06 0.79 11.99
N GLY A 33 -1.76 0.57 12.21
CA GLY A 33 -0.71 1.11 11.34
C GLY A 33 -0.82 0.65 9.88
N ILE A 34 -0.98 -0.66 9.65
CA ILE A 34 -1.14 -1.19 8.28
C ILE A 34 -2.52 -0.87 7.69
N PHE A 35 -3.57 -0.80 8.51
CA PHE A 35 -4.93 -0.48 8.05
C PHE A 35 -5.00 0.97 7.55
N PHE A 36 -4.65 1.94 8.40
CA PHE A 36 -4.68 3.36 8.02
C PHE A 36 -3.60 3.70 7.00
N GLY A 37 -2.40 3.13 7.15
CA GLY A 37 -1.32 3.30 6.19
C GLY A 37 -1.73 2.87 4.79
N TYR A 38 -2.38 1.71 4.64
CA TYR A 38 -2.87 1.25 3.35
C TYR A 38 -4.10 2.03 2.85
N ALA A 39 -5.02 2.39 3.74
CA ALA A 39 -6.15 3.24 3.40
C ALA A 39 -5.68 4.58 2.79
N ALA A 40 -4.63 5.16 3.34
CA ALA A 40 -4.10 6.44 2.88
C ALA A 40 -3.50 6.39 1.45
N TYR A 41 -3.07 5.22 0.96
CA TYR A 41 -2.69 5.09 -0.45
C TYR A 41 -3.84 5.41 -1.41
N TYR A 42 -5.09 5.16 -0.99
CA TYR A 42 -6.26 5.48 -1.79
C TYR A 42 -6.58 6.98 -1.81
N LEU A 43 -6.12 7.75 -0.82
CA LEU A 43 -6.24 9.21 -0.83
C LEU A 43 -5.55 9.81 -2.05
N VAL A 44 -4.36 9.31 -2.39
CA VAL A 44 -3.54 9.81 -3.50
C VAL A 44 -3.64 8.98 -4.78
N ARG A 45 -4.54 8.01 -4.82
CA ARG A 45 -4.81 7.19 -6.00
C ARG A 45 -6.08 7.61 -6.73
N LYS A 46 -7.10 8.01 -5.97
CA LYS A 46 -8.44 8.31 -6.50
C LYS A 46 -8.71 9.81 -6.65
N ASN A 47 -7.83 10.64 -6.13
CA ASN A 47 -8.01 12.09 -6.09
C ASN A 47 -7.93 12.76 -7.47
N PHE A 48 -7.12 12.26 -8.42
CA PHE A 48 -7.04 12.85 -9.77
C PHE A 48 -8.39 12.82 -10.52
N ALA A 49 -9.19 11.77 -10.31
CA ALA A 49 -10.51 11.67 -10.91
C ALA A 49 -11.42 12.83 -10.50
N LEU A 50 -11.25 13.38 -9.29
CA LEU A 50 -12.00 14.54 -8.79
C LEU A 50 -11.59 15.85 -9.49
N ALA A 51 -10.38 15.94 -10.02
CA ALA A 51 -9.88 17.08 -10.77
C ALA A 51 -10.31 17.04 -12.25
N MET A 52 -10.67 15.86 -12.79
CA MET A 52 -10.97 15.69 -14.21
C MET A 52 -12.08 16.63 -14.75
N PRO A 53 -13.20 16.86 -14.04
CA PRO A 53 -14.23 17.80 -14.53
C PRO A 53 -13.69 19.20 -14.80
N TYR A 54 -12.84 19.71 -13.91
CA TYR A 54 -12.22 21.04 -14.03
C TYR A 54 -11.19 21.10 -15.17
N LEU A 55 -10.46 20.01 -15.39
CA LEU A 55 -9.52 19.90 -16.52
C LEU A 55 -10.28 19.84 -17.86
N VAL A 56 -11.46 19.24 -17.90
CA VAL A 56 -12.33 19.26 -19.10
C VAL A 56 -12.79 20.70 -19.39
N GLU A 57 -13.15 21.50 -18.39
CA GLU A 57 -13.47 22.90 -18.56
C GLU A 57 -12.29 23.74 -19.08
N GLN A 58 -11.07 23.32 -18.82
CA GLN A 58 -9.83 23.91 -19.36
C GLN A 58 -9.52 23.47 -20.80
N GLY A 59 -10.33 22.60 -21.40
CA GLY A 59 -10.21 22.20 -22.80
C GLY A 59 -9.60 20.82 -23.04
N PHE A 60 -9.30 20.05 -21.99
CA PHE A 60 -8.82 18.67 -22.16
C PHE A 60 -9.97 17.73 -22.52
N SER A 61 -9.75 16.77 -23.43
CA SER A 61 -10.74 15.73 -23.70
C SER A 61 -10.81 14.70 -22.58
N ARG A 62 -11.97 14.12 -22.35
CA ARG A 62 -12.12 13.01 -21.37
C ARG A 62 -11.24 11.81 -21.72
N GLY A 63 -11.08 11.54 -23.03
CA GLY A 63 -10.23 10.45 -23.51
C GLY A 63 -8.75 10.66 -23.15
N ASP A 64 -8.22 11.88 -23.34
CA ASP A 64 -6.84 12.22 -23.02
C ASP A 64 -6.58 12.16 -21.51
N LEU A 65 -7.52 12.64 -20.69
CA LEU A 65 -7.44 12.54 -19.24
C LEU A 65 -7.52 11.09 -18.75
N GLY A 66 -8.35 10.26 -19.39
CA GLY A 66 -8.39 8.82 -19.15
C GLY A 66 -7.06 8.14 -19.53
N PHE A 67 -6.44 8.55 -20.63
CA PHE A 67 -5.09 8.09 -20.99
C PHE A 67 -4.07 8.49 -19.92
N ALA A 68 -4.07 9.74 -19.47
CA ALA A 68 -3.17 10.17 -18.38
C ALA A 68 -3.39 9.34 -17.11
N LEU A 69 -4.64 9.10 -16.70
CA LEU A 69 -5.01 8.30 -15.54
C LEU A 69 -4.54 6.84 -15.66
N SER A 70 -4.52 6.28 -16.88
CA SER A 70 -4.03 4.90 -17.12
C SER A 70 -2.58 4.70 -16.68
N GLY A 71 -1.78 5.78 -16.65
CA GLY A 71 -0.39 5.77 -16.17
C GLY A 71 -0.27 5.20 -14.77
N ILE A 72 -1.21 5.51 -13.86
CA ILE A 72 -1.24 4.93 -12.50
C ILE A 72 -1.37 3.41 -12.56
N SER A 73 -2.33 2.91 -13.33
CA SER A 73 -2.62 1.46 -13.38
C SER A 73 -1.49 0.67 -14.03
N ILE A 74 -0.90 1.19 -15.09
CA ILE A 74 0.23 0.58 -15.80
C ILE A 74 1.44 0.50 -14.86
N ALA A 75 1.82 1.63 -14.26
CA ALA A 75 2.96 1.69 -13.35
C ALA A 75 2.77 0.80 -12.11
N TYR A 76 1.56 0.82 -11.52
CA TYR A 76 1.23 0.00 -10.38
C TYR A 76 1.34 -1.50 -10.66
N GLY A 77 0.89 -1.94 -11.85
CA GLY A 77 1.01 -3.33 -12.27
C GLY A 77 2.45 -3.83 -12.27
N PHE A 78 3.36 -3.09 -12.93
CA PHE A 78 4.79 -3.44 -12.96
C PHE A 78 5.48 -3.25 -11.60
N SER A 79 5.22 -2.13 -10.94
CA SER A 79 5.82 -1.81 -9.65
C SER A 79 5.52 -2.87 -8.59
N LYS A 80 4.29 -3.37 -8.54
CA LYS A 80 3.88 -4.37 -7.55
C LYS A 80 4.73 -5.65 -7.60
N PHE A 81 5.15 -6.08 -8.77
CA PHE A 81 6.06 -7.22 -8.94
C PHE A 81 7.43 -6.94 -8.32
N ILE A 82 8.01 -5.79 -8.65
CA ILE A 82 9.35 -5.42 -8.18
C ILE A 82 9.31 -5.11 -6.68
N MET A 83 8.34 -4.30 -6.25
CA MET A 83 8.21 -3.88 -4.87
C MET A 83 7.81 -5.01 -3.92
N GLY A 84 7.18 -6.09 -4.40
CA GLY A 84 7.00 -7.31 -3.63
C GLY A 84 8.33 -7.88 -3.16
N SER A 85 9.24 -8.17 -4.09
CA SER A 85 10.56 -8.72 -3.77
C SER A 85 11.43 -7.77 -2.94
N VAL A 86 11.32 -6.45 -3.15
CA VAL A 86 12.05 -5.45 -2.35
C VAL A 86 11.48 -5.36 -0.94
N SER A 87 10.16 -5.41 -0.80
CA SER A 87 9.45 -5.35 0.48
C SER A 87 9.80 -6.52 1.39
N ASP A 88 9.93 -7.74 0.83
CA ASP A 88 10.26 -8.94 1.61
C ASP A 88 11.62 -8.82 2.32
N ARG A 89 12.51 -7.99 1.79
CA ARG A 89 13.85 -7.69 2.34
C ARG A 89 13.94 -6.32 3.01
N SER A 90 12.82 -5.66 3.21
CA SER A 90 12.77 -4.30 3.74
C SER A 90 12.00 -4.24 5.05
N ASN A 91 12.34 -3.26 5.88
CA ASN A 91 11.57 -2.94 7.08
C ASN A 91 10.22 -2.31 6.69
N PRO A 92 9.07 -2.99 6.91
CA PRO A 92 7.76 -2.48 6.55
C PRO A 92 7.39 -1.18 7.26
N ARG A 93 7.94 -0.95 8.45
CA ARG A 93 7.77 0.30 9.21
C ARG A 93 8.24 1.53 8.43
N VAL A 94 9.28 1.37 7.61
CA VAL A 94 9.86 2.45 6.79
C VAL A 94 9.30 2.40 5.37
N PHE A 95 9.21 1.19 4.80
CA PHE A 95 8.91 0.98 3.40
C PHE A 95 7.49 1.48 3.02
N LEU A 96 6.48 1.14 3.83
CA LEU A 96 5.09 1.56 3.58
C LEU A 96 4.92 3.09 3.66
N PRO A 97 5.35 3.77 4.75
CA PRO A 97 5.24 5.24 4.82
C PRO A 97 6.07 5.96 3.76
N ALA A 98 7.26 5.45 3.41
CA ALA A 98 8.10 6.05 2.38
C ALA A 98 7.40 6.08 1.01
N GLY A 99 6.82 4.95 0.59
CA GLY A 99 6.05 4.90 -0.66
C GLY A 99 4.84 5.83 -0.66
N LEU A 100 4.15 5.92 0.49
CA LEU A 100 3.01 6.83 0.64
C LEU A 100 3.43 8.31 0.56
N ILE A 101 4.52 8.70 1.22
CA ILE A 101 5.06 10.06 1.15
C ILE A 101 5.50 10.41 -0.28
N LEU A 102 6.17 9.49 -0.98
CA LEU A 102 6.58 9.72 -2.36
C LEU A 102 5.38 9.87 -3.30
N ALA A 103 4.34 9.04 -3.15
CA ALA A 103 3.11 9.18 -3.92
C ALA A 103 2.39 10.51 -3.61
N ALA A 104 2.32 10.89 -2.33
CA ALA A 104 1.76 12.16 -1.91
C ALA A 104 2.56 13.36 -2.44
N ALA A 105 3.89 13.29 -2.45
CA ALA A 105 4.74 14.35 -2.99
C ALA A 105 4.47 14.60 -4.48
N VAL A 106 4.22 13.55 -5.27
CA VAL A 106 3.82 13.72 -6.68
C VAL A 106 2.49 14.45 -6.78
N MET A 107 1.49 14.13 -5.95
CA MET A 107 0.20 14.80 -5.95
C MET A 107 0.29 16.25 -5.46
N LEU A 108 1.14 16.53 -4.46
CA LEU A 108 1.43 17.91 -4.04
C LEU A 108 2.08 18.70 -5.18
N PHE A 109 3.05 18.10 -5.87
CA PHE A 109 3.68 18.73 -7.02
C PHE A 109 2.64 19.06 -8.11
N MET A 110 1.75 18.14 -8.43
CA MET A 110 0.66 18.37 -9.38
C MET A 110 -0.32 19.46 -8.91
N GLY A 111 -0.57 19.56 -7.61
CA GLY A 111 -1.51 20.53 -7.04
C GLY A 111 -0.94 21.95 -6.90
N PHE A 112 0.37 22.11 -6.72
CA PHE A 112 0.99 23.41 -6.49
C PHE A 112 1.76 23.97 -7.68
N VAL A 113 2.13 23.14 -8.64
CA VAL A 113 2.94 23.58 -9.80
C VAL A 113 2.05 23.74 -11.03
N PRO A 114 1.82 24.98 -11.52
CA PRO A 114 0.83 25.24 -12.56
C PRO A 114 1.06 24.48 -13.88
N TRP A 115 2.30 24.27 -14.27
CA TRP A 115 2.60 23.54 -15.52
C TRP A 115 2.43 22.02 -15.39
N ALA A 116 2.34 21.46 -14.16
CA ALA A 116 2.19 20.03 -13.94
C ALA A 116 0.87 19.47 -14.48
N THR A 117 -0.16 20.32 -14.59
CA THR A 117 -1.47 19.98 -15.14
C THR A 117 -1.72 20.63 -16.52
N SER A 118 -0.72 21.23 -17.17
CA SER A 118 -0.85 21.93 -18.45
C SER A 118 -0.76 21.01 -19.68
N SER A 119 -0.30 19.77 -19.52
CA SER A 119 -0.08 18.83 -20.63
C SER A 119 -0.42 17.40 -20.23
N ILE A 120 -1.10 16.69 -21.15
CA ILE A 120 -1.42 15.26 -20.97
C ILE A 120 -0.16 14.42 -20.75
N ALA A 121 0.92 14.68 -21.48
CA ALA A 121 2.18 13.96 -21.34
C ALA A 121 2.79 14.14 -19.95
N VAL A 122 2.78 15.39 -19.44
CA VAL A 122 3.28 15.69 -18.08
C VAL A 122 2.40 14.99 -17.03
N MET A 123 1.09 15.10 -17.13
CA MET A 123 0.16 14.43 -16.24
C MET A 123 0.36 12.90 -16.27
N PHE A 124 0.49 12.30 -17.46
CA PHE A 124 0.77 10.87 -17.60
C PHE A 124 2.04 10.45 -16.85
N VAL A 125 3.14 11.18 -17.03
CA VAL A 125 4.43 10.87 -16.37
C VAL A 125 4.31 10.99 -14.86
N LEU A 126 3.68 12.04 -14.34
CA LEU A 126 3.50 12.24 -12.91
C LEU A 126 2.56 11.19 -12.30
N LEU A 127 1.48 10.87 -12.99
CA LEU A 127 0.56 9.81 -12.57
C LEU A 127 1.23 8.44 -12.64
N PHE A 128 2.08 8.19 -13.63
CA PHE A 128 2.90 6.98 -13.71
C PHE A 128 3.85 6.88 -12.51
N LEU A 129 4.54 7.96 -12.13
CA LEU A 129 5.38 7.99 -10.94
C LEU A 129 4.58 7.74 -9.66
N CYS A 130 3.41 8.37 -9.53
CA CYS A 130 2.50 8.09 -8.42
C CYS A 130 2.12 6.61 -8.36
N GLY A 131 1.71 6.02 -9.49
CA GLY A 131 1.38 4.61 -9.62
C GLY A 131 2.55 3.68 -9.27
N TRP A 132 3.77 4.09 -9.63
CA TRP A 132 4.98 3.35 -9.27
C TRP A 132 5.16 3.26 -7.75
N PHE A 133 5.02 4.38 -7.03
CA PHE A 133 5.09 4.40 -5.57
C PHE A 133 3.91 3.70 -4.89
N GLN A 134 2.75 3.65 -5.53
CA GLN A 134 1.59 2.88 -5.06
C GLN A 134 1.90 1.38 -4.90
N GLY A 135 2.83 0.82 -5.69
CA GLY A 135 3.28 -0.57 -5.55
C GLY A 135 3.94 -0.89 -4.21
N MET A 136 4.36 0.13 -3.46
CA MET A 136 4.97 -0.03 -2.13
C MET A 136 3.94 -0.21 -0.99
N GLY A 137 2.64 -0.15 -1.27
CA GLY A 137 1.60 -0.17 -0.23
C GLY A 137 1.22 -1.58 0.23
N TRP A 138 0.84 -2.47 -0.68
CA TRP A 138 0.32 -3.79 -0.32
C TRP A 138 1.38 -4.77 0.22
N PRO A 139 2.56 -4.91 -0.41
CA PRO A 139 3.54 -5.93 -0.01
C PRO A 139 3.99 -5.83 1.45
N PRO A 140 4.33 -4.65 2.00
CA PRO A 140 4.72 -4.55 3.41
C PRO A 140 3.57 -4.88 4.37
N CYS A 141 2.31 -4.65 3.99
CA CYS A 141 1.15 -5.07 4.79
C CYS A 141 1.05 -6.60 4.85
N GLY A 142 1.19 -7.27 3.68
CA GLY A 142 1.20 -8.72 3.60
C GLY A 142 2.31 -9.34 4.45
N ARG A 143 3.55 -8.85 4.30
CA ARG A 143 4.70 -9.28 5.11
C ARG A 143 4.44 -9.09 6.61
N THR A 144 3.92 -7.92 7.02
CA THR A 144 3.58 -7.65 8.41
C THR A 144 2.55 -8.63 8.94
N MET A 145 1.50 -8.93 8.18
CA MET A 145 0.47 -9.88 8.58
C MET A 145 1.02 -11.30 8.75
N VAL A 146 1.98 -11.70 7.91
CA VAL A 146 2.63 -13.01 8.05
C VAL A 146 3.44 -13.12 9.34
N HIS A 147 4.17 -12.09 9.73
CA HIS A 147 5.03 -12.12 10.92
C HIS A 147 4.28 -11.91 12.25
N TRP A 148 3.11 -11.23 12.25
CA TRP A 148 2.41 -10.83 13.46
C TRP A 148 1.15 -11.65 13.77
N TRP A 149 0.63 -12.44 12.80
CA TRP A 149 -0.54 -13.28 12.99
C TRP A 149 -0.31 -14.70 12.51
N SER A 150 -0.74 -15.66 13.32
CA SER A 150 -0.62 -17.08 13.01
C SER A 150 -1.44 -17.47 11.78
N GLN A 151 -1.13 -18.63 11.20
CA GLN A 151 -1.79 -19.12 9.99
C GLN A 151 -3.32 -19.19 10.16
N LYS A 152 -3.78 -19.65 11.32
CA LYS A 152 -5.22 -19.77 11.65
C LYS A 152 -5.93 -18.42 11.79
N GLU A 153 -5.22 -17.37 12.25
CA GLU A 153 -5.79 -16.04 12.45
C GLU A 153 -5.76 -15.18 11.17
N ARG A 154 -4.82 -15.45 10.27
CA ARG A 154 -4.49 -14.62 9.11
C ARG A 154 -5.68 -14.32 8.20
N GLY A 155 -6.53 -15.32 7.93
CA GLY A 155 -7.70 -15.15 7.07
C GLY A 155 -8.67 -14.07 7.59
N GLY A 156 -8.98 -14.09 8.89
CA GLY A 156 -9.84 -13.09 9.52
C GLY A 156 -9.22 -11.69 9.50
N ILE A 157 -7.93 -11.60 9.84
CA ILE A 157 -7.20 -10.32 9.85
C ILE A 157 -7.12 -9.70 8.45
N VAL A 158 -6.79 -10.50 7.42
CA VAL A 158 -6.75 -10.03 6.03
C VAL A 158 -8.13 -9.55 5.57
N SER A 159 -9.21 -10.24 5.96
CA SER A 159 -10.58 -9.85 5.59
C SER A 159 -10.96 -8.48 6.16
N VAL A 160 -10.69 -8.24 7.43
CA VAL A 160 -10.95 -6.93 8.07
C VAL A 160 -10.02 -5.86 7.49
N TRP A 161 -8.73 -6.17 7.36
CA TRP A 161 -7.77 -5.23 6.77
C TRP A 161 -8.14 -4.85 5.33
N ASN A 162 -8.71 -5.76 4.56
CA ASN A 162 -9.11 -5.50 3.19
C ASN A 162 -10.20 -4.41 3.07
N CYS A 163 -10.94 -4.11 4.15
CA CYS A 163 -11.87 -2.97 4.19
C CYS A 163 -11.15 -1.61 4.09
N ALA A 164 -9.84 -1.55 4.38
CA ALA A 164 -9.06 -0.33 4.37
C ALA A 164 -9.12 0.41 3.02
N HIS A 165 -9.14 -0.31 1.89
CA HIS A 165 -9.21 0.31 0.58
C HIS A 165 -10.56 1.01 0.32
N ASN A 166 -11.66 0.49 0.84
CA ASN A 166 -12.98 1.13 0.72
C ASN A 166 -13.06 2.37 1.61
N VAL A 167 -12.56 2.27 2.85
CA VAL A 167 -12.47 3.43 3.76
C VAL A 167 -11.61 4.54 3.14
N GLY A 168 -10.41 4.19 2.67
CA GLY A 168 -9.51 5.14 2.03
C GLY A 168 -10.06 5.74 0.73
N GLY A 169 -10.81 4.96 -0.06
CA GLY A 169 -11.43 5.43 -1.30
C GLY A 169 -12.62 6.38 -1.10
N GLY A 170 -13.29 6.31 0.04
CA GLY A 170 -14.42 7.19 0.37
C GLY A 170 -14.02 8.56 0.95
N ILE A 171 -12.79 8.74 1.39
CA ILE A 171 -12.32 9.96 2.04
C ILE A 171 -11.97 11.10 1.05
N PRO A 172 -11.35 10.88 -0.12
CA PRO A 172 -10.90 11.94 -1.02
C PRO A 172 -12.00 12.96 -1.40
N PRO A 173 -13.25 12.55 -1.72
CA PRO A 173 -14.30 13.52 -2.02
C PRO A 173 -14.60 14.46 -0.85
N LEU A 174 -14.56 13.96 0.40
CA LEU A 174 -14.79 14.79 1.59
C LEU A 174 -13.67 15.81 1.77
N LEU A 175 -12.41 15.40 1.60
CA LEU A 175 -11.26 16.30 1.68
C LEU A 175 -11.27 17.33 0.57
N PHE A 176 -11.71 16.95 -0.63
CA PHE A 176 -11.88 17.88 -1.74
C PHE A 176 -12.96 18.94 -1.45
N LEU A 177 -14.13 18.53 -0.94
CA LEU A 177 -15.19 19.46 -0.55
C LEU A 177 -14.72 20.46 0.52
N LEU A 178 -13.98 19.99 1.52
CA LEU A 178 -13.37 20.87 2.53
C LEU A 178 -12.36 21.85 1.89
N GLY A 179 -11.52 21.36 0.99
CA GLY A 179 -10.56 22.20 0.29
C GLY A 179 -11.24 23.25 -0.58
N MET A 180 -12.30 22.89 -1.31
CA MET A 180 -13.12 23.82 -2.07
C MET A 180 -13.77 24.88 -1.18
N ALA A 181 -14.30 24.48 -0.02
CA ALA A 181 -14.92 25.42 0.92
C ALA A 181 -13.93 26.44 1.51
N TRP A 182 -12.66 26.03 1.71
CA TRP A 182 -11.65 26.90 2.32
C TRP A 182 -10.87 27.74 1.32
N PHE A 183 -10.52 27.17 0.17
CA PHE A 183 -9.59 27.76 -0.78
C PHE A 183 -10.25 28.17 -2.10
N ASN A 184 -11.45 27.67 -2.38
CA ASN A 184 -12.17 27.87 -3.65
C ASN A 184 -11.28 27.56 -4.88
N ASP A 185 -10.48 26.51 -4.77
CA ASP A 185 -9.50 26.07 -5.77
C ASP A 185 -9.65 24.58 -6.03
N TRP A 186 -9.88 24.19 -7.29
CA TRP A 186 -10.02 22.80 -7.69
C TRP A 186 -8.75 21.95 -7.49
N HIS A 187 -7.56 22.58 -7.46
CA HIS A 187 -6.31 21.86 -7.15
C HIS A 187 -6.34 21.27 -5.74
N ALA A 188 -7.27 21.67 -4.89
CA ALA A 188 -7.54 21.05 -3.61
C ALA A 188 -7.86 19.54 -3.73
N ALA A 189 -8.38 19.09 -4.87
CA ALA A 189 -8.54 17.68 -5.18
C ALA A 189 -7.19 16.91 -5.14
N LEU A 190 -6.09 17.57 -5.43
CA LEU A 190 -4.75 16.98 -5.48
C LEU A 190 -4.03 17.15 -4.15
N TYR A 191 -3.92 18.37 -3.63
CA TYR A 191 -3.09 18.63 -2.46
C TYR A 191 -3.76 18.27 -1.12
N MET A 192 -5.07 18.41 -0.94
CA MET A 192 -5.71 18.10 0.35
C MET A 192 -5.62 16.62 0.73
N PRO A 193 -5.96 15.66 -0.16
CA PRO A 193 -5.75 14.26 0.13
C PRO A 193 -4.27 13.89 0.31
N ALA A 194 -3.36 14.57 -0.39
CA ALA A 194 -1.93 14.33 -0.26
C ALA A 194 -1.38 14.76 1.10
N PHE A 195 -1.81 15.90 1.65
CA PHE A 195 -1.48 16.28 3.03
C PHE A 195 -2.03 15.26 4.03
N GLY A 196 -3.28 14.82 3.85
CA GLY A 196 -3.86 13.76 4.67
C GLY A 196 -3.03 12.47 4.64
N ALA A 197 -2.56 12.08 3.45
CA ALA A 197 -1.71 10.91 3.27
C ALA A 197 -0.37 11.03 3.99
N ILE A 198 0.28 12.21 3.99
CA ILE A 198 1.53 12.44 4.72
C ILE A 198 1.31 12.33 6.24
N VAL A 199 0.24 12.93 6.76
CA VAL A 199 -0.10 12.80 8.19
C VAL A 199 -0.28 11.35 8.58
N VAL A 200 -1.03 10.58 7.79
CA VAL A 200 -1.23 9.15 8.05
C VAL A 200 0.07 8.35 7.87
N ALA A 201 0.95 8.72 6.95
CA ALA A 201 2.27 8.08 6.80
C ALA A 201 3.11 8.23 8.09
N ILE A 202 3.11 9.41 8.70
CA ILE A 202 3.81 9.66 9.97
C ILE A 202 3.20 8.82 11.10
N ILE A 203 1.87 8.75 11.18
CA ILE A 203 1.17 7.91 12.15
C ILE A 203 1.49 6.43 11.92
N ALA A 204 1.44 5.95 10.69
CA ALA A 204 1.79 4.57 10.36
C ALA A 204 3.23 4.24 10.74
N PHE A 205 4.20 5.13 10.47
CA PHE A 205 5.58 4.99 10.90
C PHE A 205 5.71 4.86 12.43
N ALA A 206 4.94 5.63 13.19
CA ALA A 206 4.95 5.55 14.65
C ALA A 206 4.33 4.25 15.17
N LEU A 207 3.26 3.77 14.55
CA LEU A 207 2.52 2.58 14.97
C LEU A 207 3.18 1.26 14.54
N MET A 208 3.75 1.21 13.34
CA MET A 208 4.31 -0.03 12.79
C MET A 208 5.61 -0.47 13.45
N ARG A 209 5.84 -1.78 13.45
CA ARG A 209 7.11 -2.43 13.82
C ARG A 209 7.44 -3.44 12.72
N ASP A 210 8.71 -3.84 12.61
CA ASP A 210 9.14 -4.83 11.62
C ASP A 210 8.63 -6.22 12.02
N THR A 211 9.41 -6.96 12.74
CA THR A 211 9.09 -8.32 13.19
C THR A 211 8.93 -8.37 14.71
N PRO A 212 8.25 -9.39 15.27
CA PRO A 212 8.21 -9.61 16.71
C PRO A 212 9.60 -9.67 17.35
N GLN A 213 10.56 -10.32 16.69
CA GLN A 213 11.94 -10.47 17.17
C GLN A 213 12.64 -9.10 17.27
N SER A 214 12.32 -8.14 16.41
CA SER A 214 12.85 -6.77 16.52
C SER A 214 12.34 -6.01 17.76
N CYS A 215 11.30 -6.54 18.40
CA CYS A 215 10.72 -6.01 19.64
C CYS A 215 11.07 -6.87 20.87
N GLY A 216 11.91 -7.90 20.73
CA GLY A 216 12.26 -8.83 21.83
C GLY A 216 11.17 -9.88 22.10
N LEU A 217 10.28 -10.11 21.13
CA LEU A 217 9.22 -11.10 21.21
C LEU A 217 9.61 -12.40 20.46
N PRO A 218 9.07 -13.57 20.83
CA PRO A 218 9.23 -14.78 20.03
C PRO A 218 8.55 -14.66 18.67
N PRO A 219 8.93 -15.47 17.66
CA PRO A 219 8.18 -15.60 16.42
C PRO A 219 6.72 -15.97 16.71
N ILE A 220 5.80 -15.59 15.80
CA ILE A 220 4.37 -15.83 15.99
C ILE A 220 4.04 -17.33 16.03
N GLU A 221 4.77 -18.13 15.27
CA GLU A 221 4.64 -19.58 15.22
C GLU A 221 4.93 -20.21 16.61
N GLU A 222 5.98 -19.75 17.27
CA GLU A 222 6.31 -20.16 18.63
C GLU A 222 5.29 -19.64 19.66
N TYR A 223 4.93 -18.36 19.56
CA TYR A 223 3.99 -17.73 20.51
C TYR A 223 2.59 -18.37 20.49
N LYS A 224 2.12 -18.78 19.30
CA LYS A 224 0.81 -19.40 19.11
C LYS A 224 0.83 -20.92 19.01
N ASN A 225 2.01 -21.53 19.02
CA ASN A 225 2.22 -22.95 18.74
C ASN A 225 1.44 -23.40 17.46
N ASP A 226 1.63 -22.62 16.38
CA ASP A 226 0.91 -22.78 15.11
C ASP A 226 1.93 -22.79 13.97
N TYR A 227 2.53 -23.96 13.76
CA TYR A 227 3.51 -24.20 12.71
C TYR A 227 2.84 -24.71 11.45
N PRO A 228 3.32 -24.34 10.24
CA PRO A 228 2.91 -24.97 8.99
C PRO A 228 3.19 -26.50 9.01
N ASP A 229 2.34 -27.28 8.36
CA ASP A 229 2.47 -28.76 8.31
C ASP A 229 3.81 -29.23 7.72
N ASP A 230 4.40 -28.41 6.85
CA ASP A 230 5.69 -28.62 6.19
C ASP A 230 6.83 -27.81 6.82
N TYR A 231 6.67 -27.35 8.06
CA TYR A 231 7.69 -26.55 8.75
C TYR A 231 8.98 -27.38 8.93
N SER A 232 10.03 -26.94 8.24
CA SER A 232 11.40 -27.42 8.49
C SER A 232 12.30 -26.22 8.78
N LYS A 233 13.31 -26.39 9.62
CA LYS A 233 14.30 -25.33 9.92
C LYS A 233 15.07 -24.89 8.67
N GLU A 234 15.09 -25.71 7.62
CA GLU A 234 15.68 -25.39 6.32
C GLU A 234 14.91 -24.32 5.54
N HIS A 235 13.66 -24.00 5.92
CA HIS A 235 12.85 -22.94 5.31
C HIS A 235 13.26 -21.53 5.76
N GLU A 236 14.20 -21.39 6.68
CA GLU A 236 14.78 -20.08 7.05
C GLU A 236 15.81 -19.57 6.02
N GLU A 237 16.14 -20.34 4.99
CA GLU A 237 16.98 -19.85 3.89
C GLU A 237 16.23 -18.81 3.04
N GLU A 238 16.84 -17.63 2.89
CA GLU A 238 16.33 -16.57 2.02
C GLU A 238 16.35 -17.02 0.54
N LEU A 239 15.22 -17.51 0.05
CA LEU A 239 15.05 -17.83 -1.35
C LEU A 239 15.11 -16.58 -2.22
N THR A 240 15.77 -16.68 -3.37
CA THR A 240 15.74 -15.59 -4.36
C THR A 240 14.36 -15.48 -5.00
N ALA A 241 13.97 -14.27 -5.46
CA ALA A 241 12.70 -14.05 -6.16
C ALA A 241 12.53 -15.01 -7.36
N LYS A 242 13.62 -15.34 -8.09
CA LYS A 242 13.62 -16.29 -9.19
C LYS A 242 13.29 -17.71 -8.72
N GLN A 243 13.87 -18.15 -7.61
CA GLN A 243 13.60 -19.48 -7.03
C GLN A 243 12.14 -19.58 -6.56
N ILE A 244 11.61 -18.56 -5.88
CA ILE A 244 10.22 -18.51 -5.46
C ILE A 244 9.30 -18.60 -6.66
N PHE A 245 9.54 -17.79 -7.70
CA PHE A 245 8.72 -17.77 -8.90
C PHE A 245 8.73 -19.12 -9.63
N MET A 246 9.91 -19.69 -9.87
CA MET A 246 10.06 -20.95 -10.63
C MET A 246 9.59 -22.18 -9.85
N LYS A 247 9.80 -22.23 -8.53
CA LYS A 247 9.51 -23.43 -7.72
C LYS A 247 8.08 -23.43 -7.16
N TYR A 248 7.53 -22.26 -6.78
CA TYR A 248 6.26 -22.17 -6.06
C TYR A 248 5.14 -21.49 -6.84
N VAL A 249 5.44 -20.53 -7.72
CA VAL A 249 4.42 -19.77 -8.44
C VAL A 249 4.06 -20.43 -9.77
N LEU A 250 5.05 -20.66 -10.62
CA LEU A 250 4.82 -21.25 -11.96
C LEU A 250 4.12 -22.63 -11.93
N PRO A 251 4.51 -23.59 -11.07
CA PRO A 251 3.89 -24.91 -11.08
C PRO A 251 2.49 -24.93 -10.44
N ASN A 252 2.12 -23.88 -9.69
CA ASN A 252 0.87 -23.87 -8.94
C ASN A 252 -0.32 -23.48 -9.81
N LYS A 253 -1.03 -24.46 -10.34
CA LYS A 253 -2.22 -24.27 -11.20
C LYS A 253 -3.32 -23.45 -10.51
N LEU A 254 -3.51 -23.61 -9.20
CA LEU A 254 -4.52 -22.89 -8.44
C LEU A 254 -4.26 -21.36 -8.46
N LEU A 255 -2.99 -20.94 -8.33
CA LEU A 255 -2.63 -19.53 -8.44
C LEU A 255 -2.99 -18.96 -9.81
N TRP A 256 -2.80 -19.72 -10.89
CA TRP A 256 -3.15 -19.27 -12.24
C TRP A 256 -4.66 -19.16 -12.44
N TYR A 257 -5.47 -20.11 -11.93
CA TYR A 257 -6.94 -19.97 -11.97
C TYR A 257 -7.40 -18.74 -11.21
N ILE A 258 -6.86 -18.48 -10.00
CA ILE A 258 -7.16 -17.29 -9.22
C ILE A 258 -6.72 -16.03 -9.96
N ALA A 259 -5.54 -16.03 -10.60
CA ALA A 259 -5.04 -14.88 -11.36
C ALA A 259 -5.98 -14.54 -12.52
N VAL A 260 -6.41 -15.53 -13.32
CA VAL A 260 -7.35 -15.33 -14.42
C VAL A 260 -8.71 -14.83 -13.92
N ALA A 261 -9.26 -15.42 -12.85
CA ALA A 261 -10.50 -14.95 -12.25
C ALA A 261 -10.40 -13.48 -11.80
N ASN A 262 -9.28 -13.10 -11.18
CA ASN A 262 -9.03 -11.72 -10.76
C ASN A 262 -9.00 -10.73 -11.94
N VAL A 263 -8.49 -11.12 -13.13
CA VAL A 263 -8.51 -10.25 -14.30
C VAL A 263 -9.94 -9.79 -14.61
N PHE A 264 -10.91 -10.73 -14.65
CA PHE A 264 -12.31 -10.40 -14.91
C PHE A 264 -12.95 -9.57 -13.80
N VAL A 265 -12.69 -9.91 -12.53
CA VAL A 265 -13.20 -9.14 -11.38
C VAL A 265 -12.68 -7.70 -11.42
N TYR A 266 -11.39 -7.51 -11.67
CA TYR A 266 -10.80 -6.16 -11.69
C TYR A 266 -11.19 -5.36 -12.94
N LEU A 267 -11.38 -6.01 -14.08
CA LEU A 267 -11.88 -5.35 -15.29
C LEU A 267 -13.26 -4.73 -15.03
N LEU A 268 -14.19 -5.50 -14.46
CA LEU A 268 -15.51 -5.00 -14.09
C LEU A 268 -15.43 -3.92 -13.01
N ARG A 269 -14.65 -4.16 -11.96
CA ARG A 269 -14.53 -3.24 -10.82
C ARG A 269 -14.00 -1.88 -11.24
N TYR A 270 -12.90 -1.83 -11.98
CA TYR A 270 -12.31 -0.55 -12.41
C TYR A 270 -13.12 0.12 -13.51
N GLY A 271 -13.70 -0.65 -14.42
CA GLY A 271 -14.61 -0.12 -15.41
C GLY A 271 -15.79 0.61 -14.79
N ILE A 272 -16.38 0.07 -13.72
CA ILE A 272 -17.50 0.72 -13.03
C ILE A 272 -17.00 1.88 -12.16
N LEU A 273 -15.95 1.67 -11.32
CA LEU A 273 -15.52 2.68 -10.34
C LEU A 273 -14.88 3.94 -10.96
N ASP A 274 -14.20 3.79 -12.09
CA ASP A 274 -13.48 4.92 -12.71
C ASP A 274 -14.32 5.64 -13.77
N TRP A 275 -15.41 5.03 -14.27
CA TRP A 275 -16.26 5.57 -15.34
C TRP A 275 -17.75 5.66 -14.97
N SER A 276 -18.13 5.27 -13.76
CA SER A 276 -19.50 5.50 -13.27
C SER A 276 -19.65 6.99 -12.92
N PRO A 277 -20.74 7.64 -13.37
CA PRO A 277 -21.03 9.03 -13.06
C PRO A 277 -21.27 9.25 -11.57
#